data_9386e06e25346eddf5d9701b6adce2ee
#
_entry.id   9386e06e25346eddf5d9701b6adce2ee
#
_cell.length_a   1.000
_cell.length_b   1.000
_cell.length_c   1.000
_cell.angle_alpha   90.00
_cell.angle_beta   90.00
_cell.angle_gamma   90.00
#
_symmetry.space_group_name_H-M   'P 1'
#
loop_
_entity.id
_entity.type
_entity.pdbx_description
1 polymer ?
#
loop_
_entity_poly.entity_id
_entity_poly.type
_entity_poly.pdbx_seq_one_letter_code
_entity_poly.pdbx_strand_id
1 'polypeptide(L)'
;METERFHSLIEKYLSGKTTAEENAKLRAMMDEEDAAQAFDEYAFSQWQNASGGMSGIQKERIRRKLLIGIKAQKKLLFRRIFKWTAAAAVVAIAVVIGFVAGKGREAEVNVFECIAANGQKSTISLPDGTKVMLNSGSSIRYSSDFNVKNRDIDLNGEAYFEVARNEEIPLIVSARQMKIEALGTKFNVRAYNSEPEIVTTLVEGCVKATADGREMIMKPAEEISYNVKSCEMRKYDAPNKNHLIPWRDNELFFNNNNLKEIGAILERMYNVNVIFEDESVTAYSYTGLVRNSSLSNVLDLITATSPVEAQMYFNTIKFSKRMTGRN
;
A
#
# COMPACT_ATOMS: atom_id res chain seq x y z
N MET A 1 7.12 -22.89 63.12
CA MET A 1 6.18 -21.91 63.72
C MET A 1 6.58 -21.64 65.17
N GLU A 2 6.59 -20.38 65.65
CA GLU A 2 6.88 -20.06 67.03
C GLU A 2 5.64 -20.41 67.90
N THR A 3 5.58 -21.63 68.40
CA THR A 3 4.42 -22.24 69.02
C THR A 3 3.91 -21.43 70.25
N GLU A 4 4.80 -20.85 71.04
CA GLU A 4 4.42 -20.00 72.23
C GLU A 4 3.71 -18.71 71.79
N ARG A 5 4.14 -18.11 70.67
CA ARG A 5 3.52 -16.89 70.14
C ARG A 5 2.13 -17.17 69.55
N PHE A 6 1.98 -18.31 68.93
CA PHE A 6 0.71 -18.79 68.38
C PHE A 6 -0.30 -19.05 69.54
N HIS A 7 0.13 -19.71 70.61
CA HIS A 7 -0.70 -19.96 71.76
C HIS A 7 -1.15 -18.67 72.42
N SER A 8 -0.26 -17.69 72.63
CA SER A 8 -0.58 -16.38 73.20
C SER A 8 -1.59 -15.59 72.30
N LEU A 9 -1.47 -15.63 70.98
CA LEU A 9 -2.42 -14.97 70.10
C LEU A 9 -3.80 -15.67 70.09
N ILE A 10 -3.86 -16.98 70.22
CA ILE A 10 -5.13 -17.72 70.43
C ILE A 10 -5.81 -17.34 71.74
N GLU A 11 -5.09 -17.24 72.81
CA GLU A 11 -5.64 -16.90 74.16
C GLU A 11 -6.21 -15.48 74.14
N LYS A 12 -5.48 -14.51 73.55
CA LYS A 12 -5.98 -13.14 73.35
C LYS A 12 -7.22 -13.10 72.48
N TYR A 13 -7.24 -13.90 71.39
CA TYR A 13 -8.39 -13.99 70.46
C TYR A 13 -9.64 -14.55 71.19
N LEU A 14 -9.46 -15.62 71.95
CA LEU A 14 -10.57 -16.24 72.71
C LEU A 14 -11.10 -15.34 73.80
N SER A 15 -10.25 -14.48 74.38
CA SER A 15 -10.65 -13.49 75.39
C SER A 15 -11.22 -12.18 74.79
N GLY A 16 -11.23 -12.06 73.43
CA GLY A 16 -11.75 -10.88 72.72
C GLY A 16 -10.87 -9.63 72.87
N LYS A 17 -9.58 -9.79 73.18
CA LYS A 17 -8.62 -8.69 73.47
C LYS A 17 -7.59 -8.48 72.31
N THR A 18 -7.80 -9.08 71.16
CA THR A 18 -6.88 -8.95 69.97
C THR A 18 -7.13 -7.67 69.20
N THR A 19 -6.06 -7.04 68.75
CA THR A 19 -6.10 -5.94 67.77
C THR A 19 -6.34 -6.45 66.36
N ALA A 20 -6.66 -5.55 65.38
CA ALA A 20 -6.85 -5.92 63.99
C ALA A 20 -5.56 -6.50 63.37
N GLU A 21 -4.40 -6.00 63.81
CA GLU A 21 -3.09 -6.46 63.33
C GLU A 21 -2.73 -7.85 63.90
N GLU A 22 -3.00 -8.07 65.19
CA GLU A 22 -2.82 -9.38 65.81
C GLU A 22 -3.75 -10.45 65.21
N ASN A 23 -4.97 -10.07 64.84
CA ASN A 23 -5.92 -10.94 64.17
C ASN A 23 -5.40 -11.32 62.76
N ALA A 24 -4.75 -10.38 62.04
CA ALA A 24 -4.14 -10.67 60.73
C ALA A 24 -2.96 -11.64 60.87
N LYS A 25 -2.11 -11.46 61.88
CA LYS A 25 -0.99 -12.36 62.18
C LYS A 25 -1.48 -13.78 62.58
N LEU A 26 -2.48 -13.86 63.43
CA LEU A 26 -3.05 -15.17 63.81
C LEU A 26 -3.60 -15.92 62.59
N ARG A 27 -4.23 -15.21 61.67
CA ARG A 27 -4.73 -15.80 60.43
C ARG A 27 -3.61 -16.32 59.54
N ALA A 28 -2.53 -15.55 59.35
CA ALA A 28 -1.40 -15.99 58.60
C ALA A 28 -0.77 -17.28 59.16
N MET A 29 -0.65 -17.33 60.48
CA MET A 29 -0.14 -18.52 61.18
C MET A 29 -1.09 -19.73 61.09
N MET A 30 -2.41 -19.52 61.00
CA MET A 30 -3.40 -20.59 60.79
C MET A 30 -3.46 -21.16 59.36
N ASP A 31 -2.91 -20.46 58.40
CA ASP A 31 -2.77 -20.95 56.99
C ASP A 31 -1.46 -21.76 56.76
N GLU A 32 -0.58 -21.85 57.79
CA GLU A 32 0.62 -22.71 57.75
C GLU A 32 0.25 -24.20 57.96
N GLU A 33 1.05 -25.09 57.35
CA GLU A 33 0.78 -26.53 57.32
C GLU A 33 0.75 -27.16 58.70
N ASP A 34 1.53 -26.61 59.66
CA ASP A 34 1.66 -27.08 61.01
C ASP A 34 0.63 -26.45 61.99
N ALA A 35 -0.23 -25.58 61.52
CA ALA A 35 -1.19 -24.82 62.34
C ALA A 35 -2.20 -25.72 63.07
N ALA A 36 -2.61 -26.81 62.42
CA ALA A 36 -3.53 -27.79 63.00
C ALA A 36 -2.91 -28.50 64.22
N GLN A 37 -1.63 -28.88 64.11
CA GLN A 37 -0.89 -29.55 65.19
C GLN A 37 -0.64 -28.59 66.35
N ALA A 38 -0.22 -27.37 66.13
CA ALA A 38 -0.01 -26.35 67.13
C ALA A 38 -1.30 -25.98 67.84
N PHE A 39 -2.45 -26.00 67.19
CA PHE A 39 -3.75 -25.80 67.77
C PHE A 39 -4.18 -26.96 68.63
N ASP A 40 -3.92 -28.19 68.25
CA ASP A 40 -4.22 -29.39 69.02
C ASP A 40 -3.32 -29.48 70.26
N GLU A 41 -2.04 -29.08 70.19
CA GLU A 41 -1.16 -28.94 71.37
C GLU A 41 -1.65 -27.88 72.33
N TYR A 42 -2.09 -26.70 71.91
CA TYR A 42 -2.70 -25.68 72.72
C TYR A 42 -3.98 -26.18 73.37
N ALA A 43 -4.87 -26.82 72.64
CA ALA A 43 -6.12 -27.35 73.18
C ALA A 43 -5.88 -28.45 74.21
N PHE A 44 -4.83 -29.27 73.95
CA PHE A 44 -4.43 -30.32 74.95
C PHE A 44 -3.84 -29.71 76.25
N SER A 45 -3.01 -28.67 76.12
CA SER A 45 -2.46 -27.98 77.35
C SER A 45 -3.53 -27.31 78.19
N GLN A 46 -4.50 -26.66 77.56
CA GLN A 46 -5.66 -26.06 78.24
C GLN A 46 -6.57 -27.11 78.86
N TRP A 47 -6.67 -28.28 78.26
CA TRP A 47 -7.42 -29.41 78.80
C TRP A 47 -6.77 -30.00 80.05
N GLN A 48 -5.45 -30.08 80.11
CA GLN A 48 -4.68 -30.56 81.25
C GLN A 48 -4.77 -29.59 82.45
N ASN A 49 -4.84 -28.26 82.17
CA ASN A 49 -4.89 -27.22 83.19
C ASN A 49 -6.31 -26.95 83.75
N ALA A 50 -7.32 -27.40 83.05
CA ALA A 50 -8.70 -27.26 83.49
C ALA A 50 -9.15 -28.44 84.28
N SER A 51 -9.25 -28.26 85.61
CA SER A 51 -9.78 -29.23 86.58
C SER A 51 -11.31 -29.49 86.47
N GLY A 52 -11.80 -29.59 85.26
CA GLY A 52 -13.18 -29.94 84.93
C GLY A 52 -13.29 -30.13 83.42
N GLY A 53 -13.36 -31.41 82.96
CA GLY A 53 -13.34 -31.85 81.61
C GLY A 53 -14.34 -31.10 80.73
N MET A 54 -13.83 -30.36 79.75
CA MET A 54 -14.64 -29.82 78.66
C MET A 54 -15.28 -30.96 77.86
N SER A 55 -16.61 -30.96 77.80
CA SER A 55 -17.35 -31.96 77.05
C SER A 55 -17.00 -31.85 75.53
N GLY A 56 -17.00 -32.97 74.76
CA GLY A 56 -16.75 -33.00 73.34
C GLY A 56 -17.63 -32.02 72.54
N ILE A 57 -18.79 -31.69 73.10
CA ILE A 57 -19.73 -30.71 72.55
C ILE A 57 -19.18 -29.27 72.60
N GLN A 58 -18.40 -28.91 73.63
CA GLN A 58 -17.79 -27.58 73.71
C GLN A 58 -16.59 -27.41 72.78
N LYS A 59 -15.79 -28.46 72.66
CA LYS A 59 -14.69 -28.49 71.63
C LYS A 59 -15.21 -28.28 70.22
N GLU A 60 -16.26 -28.97 69.84
CA GLU A 60 -16.84 -28.89 68.47
C GLU A 60 -17.54 -27.53 68.30
N ARG A 61 -18.09 -26.92 69.26
CA ARG A 61 -18.72 -25.59 69.23
C ARG A 61 -17.66 -24.47 68.97
N ILE A 62 -16.50 -24.56 69.63
CA ILE A 62 -15.38 -23.63 69.46
C ILE A 62 -14.78 -23.81 68.06
N ARG A 63 -14.53 -25.05 67.61
CA ARG A 63 -14.02 -25.36 66.25
C ARG A 63 -14.97 -24.87 65.19
N ARG A 64 -16.28 -25.05 65.32
CA ARG A 64 -17.28 -24.53 64.37
C ARG A 64 -17.30 -23.02 64.29
N LYS A 65 -17.24 -22.31 65.40
CA LYS A 65 -17.23 -20.84 65.46
C LYS A 65 -15.99 -20.28 64.73
N LEU A 66 -14.81 -20.86 64.95
CA LEU A 66 -13.57 -20.47 64.28
C LEU A 66 -13.63 -20.75 62.73
N LEU A 67 -14.06 -21.94 62.37
CA LEU A 67 -14.17 -22.32 60.97
C LEU A 67 -15.25 -21.53 60.19
N ILE A 68 -16.38 -21.20 60.81
CA ILE A 68 -17.46 -20.40 60.23
C ILE A 68 -17.00 -18.96 60.02
N GLY A 69 -16.27 -18.37 60.99
CA GLY A 69 -15.73 -17.01 60.89
C GLY A 69 -14.72 -16.88 59.71
N ILE A 70 -13.86 -17.86 59.54
CA ILE A 70 -12.86 -17.90 58.47
C ILE A 70 -13.52 -18.11 57.09
N LYS A 71 -14.49 -19.02 56.99
CA LYS A 71 -15.22 -19.28 55.71
C LYS A 71 -16.07 -18.10 55.25
N ALA A 72 -16.71 -17.38 56.18
CA ALA A 72 -17.54 -16.24 55.85
C ALA A 72 -16.72 -15.06 55.27
N GLN A 73 -15.53 -14.82 55.82
CA GLN A 73 -14.65 -13.75 55.32
C GLN A 73 -13.96 -14.10 53.97
N LYS A 74 -13.54 -15.37 53.79
CA LYS A 74 -13.02 -15.81 52.48
C LYS A 74 -14.06 -15.60 51.35
N LYS A 75 -15.33 -15.84 51.63
CA LYS A 75 -16.43 -15.68 50.65
C LYS A 75 -16.69 -14.21 50.30
N LEU A 76 -16.49 -13.27 51.21
CA LEU A 76 -16.62 -11.82 50.94
C LEU A 76 -15.42 -11.25 50.17
N LEU A 77 -14.20 -11.69 50.50
CA LEU A 77 -12.99 -11.30 49.76
C LEU A 77 -13.02 -11.87 48.31
N PHE A 78 -13.39 -13.15 48.16
CA PHE A 78 -13.51 -13.79 46.85
C PHE A 78 -14.55 -13.08 45.96
N ARG A 79 -15.70 -12.64 46.54
CA ARG A 79 -16.72 -11.86 45.81
C ARG A 79 -16.24 -10.47 45.40
N ARG A 80 -15.40 -9.81 46.22
CA ARG A 80 -14.80 -8.51 45.85
C ARG A 80 -13.75 -8.66 44.78
N ILE A 81 -12.82 -9.60 44.91
CA ILE A 81 -11.77 -9.88 43.91
C ILE A 81 -12.42 -10.31 42.57
N PHE A 82 -13.44 -11.19 42.62
CA PHE A 82 -14.15 -11.64 41.42
C PHE A 82 -14.86 -10.50 40.65
N LYS A 83 -15.42 -9.51 41.39
CA LYS A 83 -16.01 -8.32 40.73
C LYS A 83 -14.97 -7.45 40.04
N TRP A 84 -13.79 -7.29 40.61
CA TRP A 84 -12.71 -6.50 40.01
C TRP A 84 -12.04 -7.23 38.86
N THR A 85 -11.85 -8.55 38.97
CA THR A 85 -11.31 -9.37 37.85
C THR A 85 -12.28 -9.47 36.69
N ALA A 86 -13.59 -9.57 36.95
CA ALA A 86 -14.61 -9.54 35.90
C ALA A 86 -14.64 -8.20 35.17
N ALA A 87 -14.54 -7.07 35.90
CA ALA A 87 -14.46 -5.74 35.27
C ALA A 87 -13.18 -5.59 34.43
N ALA A 88 -12.03 -6.03 34.93
CA ALA A 88 -10.77 -6.02 34.21
C ALA A 88 -10.82 -6.91 32.95
N ALA A 89 -11.46 -8.08 32.99
CA ALA A 89 -11.64 -8.96 31.85
C ALA A 89 -12.52 -8.32 30.77
N VAL A 90 -13.60 -7.63 31.15
CA VAL A 90 -14.45 -6.91 30.16
C VAL A 90 -13.68 -5.79 29.48
N VAL A 91 -12.88 -5.02 30.22
CA VAL A 91 -12.04 -3.97 29.65
C VAL A 91 -10.97 -4.58 28.70
N ALA A 92 -10.32 -5.67 29.12
CA ALA A 92 -9.34 -6.36 28.27
C ALA A 92 -9.97 -6.89 26.96
N ILE A 93 -11.16 -7.50 27.07
CA ILE A 93 -11.93 -7.97 25.89
C ILE A 93 -12.34 -6.79 25.01
N ALA A 94 -12.80 -5.68 25.56
CA ALA A 94 -13.17 -4.48 24.81
C ALA A 94 -11.95 -3.88 24.07
N VAL A 95 -10.77 -3.85 24.72
CA VAL A 95 -9.51 -3.41 24.10
C VAL A 95 -9.09 -4.35 22.96
N VAL A 96 -9.19 -5.67 23.19
CA VAL A 96 -8.87 -6.68 22.14
C VAL A 96 -9.84 -6.57 20.98
N ILE A 97 -11.15 -6.45 21.24
CA ILE A 97 -12.16 -6.24 20.19
C ILE A 97 -11.91 -4.93 19.46
N GLY A 98 -11.62 -3.83 20.15
CA GLY A 98 -11.28 -2.54 19.56
C GLY A 98 -10.02 -2.63 18.69
N PHE A 99 -9.00 -3.35 19.14
CA PHE A 99 -7.76 -3.56 18.40
C PHE A 99 -7.96 -4.46 17.15
N VAL A 100 -8.73 -5.54 17.28
CA VAL A 100 -9.06 -6.44 16.17
C VAL A 100 -9.99 -5.75 15.17
N ALA A 101 -11.02 -5.03 15.64
CA ALA A 101 -11.92 -4.26 14.79
C ALA A 101 -11.21 -3.08 14.10
N GLY A 102 -10.23 -2.46 14.78
CA GLY A 102 -9.38 -1.41 14.19
C GLY A 102 -8.41 -1.92 13.13
N LYS A 103 -7.90 -3.14 13.27
CA LYS A 103 -7.04 -3.79 12.25
C LYS A 103 -7.82 -4.36 11.06
N GLY A 104 -9.12 -4.60 11.19
CA GLY A 104 -9.94 -5.23 10.14
C GLY A 104 -10.52 -4.26 9.11
N ARG A 105 -10.28 -2.96 9.20
CA ARG A 105 -10.59 -2.01 8.14
C ARG A 105 -9.32 -1.79 7.30
N GLU A 106 -8.99 -2.73 6.43
CA GLU A 106 -8.25 -2.37 5.23
C GLU A 106 -9.12 -1.32 4.53
N ALA A 107 -8.64 -0.07 4.50
CA ALA A 107 -9.31 0.97 3.72
C ALA A 107 -9.43 0.44 2.30
N GLU A 108 -10.64 0.44 1.74
CA GLU A 108 -10.84 0.07 0.34
C GLU A 108 -9.90 0.93 -0.50
N VAL A 109 -8.99 0.27 -1.22
CA VAL A 109 -8.07 0.95 -2.10
C VAL A 109 -8.84 1.38 -3.33
N ASN A 110 -9.18 2.66 -3.40
CA ASN A 110 -9.79 3.24 -4.58
C ASN A 110 -8.73 3.42 -5.67
N VAL A 111 -9.12 3.20 -6.93
CA VAL A 111 -8.27 3.45 -8.10
C VAL A 111 -8.77 4.71 -8.79
N PHE A 112 -7.87 5.67 -9.00
CA PHE A 112 -8.11 6.85 -9.78
C PHE A 112 -7.62 6.63 -11.21
N GLU A 113 -8.40 7.04 -12.19
CA GLU A 113 -8.05 6.99 -13.60
C GLU A 113 -8.15 8.39 -14.20
N CYS A 114 -7.11 8.79 -14.94
CA CYS A 114 -7.07 10.04 -15.67
C CYS A 114 -6.83 9.72 -17.15
N ILE A 115 -7.69 10.26 -18.02
CA ILE A 115 -7.74 9.94 -19.46
C ILE A 115 -7.58 11.23 -20.26
N ALA A 116 -6.72 11.20 -21.27
CA ALA A 116 -6.68 12.13 -22.39
C ALA A 116 -7.27 11.42 -23.62
N ALA A 117 -8.45 11.84 -24.05
CA ALA A 117 -9.08 11.28 -25.25
C ALA A 117 -8.28 11.58 -26.52
N ASN A 118 -8.61 10.90 -27.64
CA ASN A 118 -8.04 11.26 -28.92
C ASN A 118 -8.28 12.73 -29.24
N GLY A 119 -7.29 13.38 -29.82
CA GLY A 119 -7.31 14.82 -30.10
C GLY A 119 -7.07 15.73 -28.91
N GLN A 120 -6.88 15.19 -27.71
CA GLN A 120 -6.71 15.97 -26.49
C GLN A 120 -5.40 15.61 -25.79
N LYS A 121 -4.83 16.58 -25.07
CA LYS A 121 -3.76 16.40 -24.11
C LYS A 121 -4.25 16.83 -22.73
N SER A 122 -3.76 16.19 -21.68
CA SER A 122 -4.15 16.51 -20.31
C SER A 122 -2.91 16.68 -19.44
N THR A 123 -2.96 17.62 -18.49
CA THR A 123 -1.89 17.78 -17.48
C THR A 123 -2.50 17.56 -16.10
N ILE A 124 -1.85 16.73 -15.33
CA ILE A 124 -2.32 16.27 -14.02
C ILE A 124 -1.20 16.52 -13.01
N SER A 125 -1.56 17.01 -11.82
CA SER A 125 -0.66 17.04 -10.67
C SER A 125 -1.06 15.92 -9.71
N LEU A 126 -0.14 15.02 -9.43
CA LEU A 126 -0.32 13.91 -8.50
C LEU A 126 -0.16 14.36 -7.05
N PRO A 127 -0.63 13.56 -6.06
CA PRO A 127 -0.57 13.92 -4.63
C PRO A 127 0.84 14.16 -4.08
N ASP A 128 1.88 13.61 -4.72
CA ASP A 128 3.29 13.80 -4.36
C ASP A 128 3.93 15.07 -4.96
N GLY A 129 3.17 15.83 -5.79
CA GLY A 129 3.64 16.98 -6.53
C GLY A 129 4.23 16.65 -7.91
N THR A 130 4.30 15.37 -8.30
CA THR A 130 4.68 14.95 -9.66
C THR A 130 3.68 15.51 -10.67
N LYS A 131 4.20 16.10 -11.78
CA LYS A 131 3.39 16.53 -12.91
C LYS A 131 3.46 15.49 -14.02
N VAL A 132 2.30 15.11 -14.53
CA VAL A 132 2.15 14.18 -15.64
C VAL A 132 1.41 14.86 -16.77
N MET A 133 2.02 14.93 -17.96
CA MET A 133 1.35 15.32 -19.20
C MET A 133 1.01 14.09 -19.99
N LEU A 134 -0.27 13.86 -20.25
CA LEU A 134 -0.78 12.79 -21.09
C LEU A 134 -0.90 13.26 -22.54
N ASN A 135 -0.35 12.48 -23.46
CA ASN A 135 -0.59 12.68 -24.89
C ASN A 135 -1.95 12.10 -25.31
N SER A 136 -2.39 12.40 -26.53
CA SER A 136 -3.68 11.96 -27.07
C SER A 136 -3.85 10.44 -27.04
N GLY A 137 -5.02 9.97 -26.63
CA GLY A 137 -5.33 8.55 -26.54
C GLY A 137 -4.60 7.83 -25.39
N SER A 138 -4.28 8.54 -24.31
CA SER A 138 -3.51 8.00 -23.18
C SER A 138 -4.27 8.05 -21.88
N SER A 139 -3.94 7.15 -20.97
CA SER A 139 -4.49 7.13 -19.61
C SER A 139 -3.45 6.68 -18.59
N ILE A 140 -3.58 7.17 -17.36
CA ILE A 140 -2.87 6.66 -16.19
C ILE A 140 -3.87 6.22 -15.12
N ARG A 141 -3.44 5.20 -14.35
CA ARG A 141 -4.16 4.77 -13.14
C ARG A 141 -3.19 4.72 -11.97
N TYR A 142 -3.67 5.13 -10.80
CA TYR A 142 -2.95 5.05 -9.54
C TYR A 142 -3.93 4.84 -8.39
N SER A 143 -3.44 4.31 -7.27
CA SER A 143 -4.28 3.98 -6.11
C SER A 143 -4.42 5.15 -5.13
N SER A 144 -5.44 5.09 -4.26
CA SER A 144 -5.57 6.01 -3.11
C SER A 144 -4.42 5.91 -2.11
N ASP A 145 -3.62 4.84 -2.18
CA ASP A 145 -2.42 4.63 -1.37
C ASP A 145 -1.17 5.30 -1.97
N PHE A 146 -1.31 5.95 -3.15
CA PHE A 146 -0.24 6.68 -3.82
C PHE A 146 0.34 7.76 -2.89
N ASN A 147 1.67 7.81 -2.81
CA ASN A 147 2.44 8.67 -1.90
C ASN A 147 2.24 8.38 -0.39
N VAL A 148 1.53 7.31 -0.04
CA VAL A 148 1.37 6.81 1.33
C VAL A 148 2.14 5.52 1.53
N LYS A 149 1.93 4.52 0.65
CA LYS A 149 2.61 3.22 0.68
C LYS A 149 3.53 3.01 -0.52
N ASN A 150 3.17 3.56 -1.67
CA ASN A 150 3.91 3.43 -2.93
C ASN A 150 3.71 4.66 -3.80
N ARG A 151 4.41 4.72 -4.93
CA ARG A 151 4.19 5.69 -6.00
C ARG A 151 4.06 4.97 -7.34
N ASP A 152 3.13 4.01 -7.40
CA ASP A 152 2.91 3.17 -8.56
C ASP A 152 1.87 3.78 -9.49
N ILE A 153 2.18 3.81 -10.78
CA ILE A 153 1.33 4.29 -11.87
C ILE A 153 1.28 3.24 -12.96
N ASP A 154 0.08 2.89 -13.42
CA ASP A 154 -0.12 2.15 -14.65
C ASP A 154 -0.35 3.11 -15.80
N LEU A 155 0.45 3.04 -16.85
CA LEU A 155 0.34 3.86 -18.06
C LEU A 155 -0.14 3.02 -19.23
N ASN A 156 -1.15 3.52 -19.94
CA ASN A 156 -1.50 3.11 -21.30
C ASN A 156 -1.41 4.32 -22.23
N GLY A 157 -0.63 4.22 -23.30
CA GLY A 157 -0.40 5.32 -24.22
C GLY A 157 0.94 6.03 -23.98
N GLU A 158 0.97 7.35 -24.07
CA GLU A 158 2.17 8.17 -23.95
C GLU A 158 2.01 9.26 -22.90
N ALA A 159 3.00 9.36 -22.02
CA ALA A 159 3.03 10.39 -20.98
C ALA A 159 4.45 10.90 -20.72
N TYR A 160 4.53 12.20 -20.43
CA TYR A 160 5.72 12.85 -19.94
C TYR A 160 5.59 13.13 -18.45
N PHE A 161 6.62 12.78 -17.69
CA PHE A 161 6.66 12.87 -16.25
C PHE A 161 7.71 13.89 -15.80
N GLU A 162 7.31 14.82 -14.93
CA GLU A 162 8.20 15.65 -14.12
C GLU A 162 8.06 15.17 -12.67
N VAL A 163 8.93 14.26 -12.27
CA VAL A 163 8.81 13.54 -11.00
C VAL A 163 9.30 14.39 -9.84
N ALA A 164 8.45 14.55 -8.83
CA ALA A 164 8.83 15.12 -7.55
C ALA A 164 9.91 14.24 -6.89
N ARG A 165 11.02 14.87 -6.45
CA ARG A 165 12.15 14.14 -5.85
C ARG A 165 11.75 13.50 -4.54
N ASN A 166 11.93 12.20 -4.45
CA ASN A 166 11.76 11.41 -3.24
C ASN A 166 12.69 10.19 -3.33
N GLU A 167 13.67 10.13 -2.44
CA GLU A 167 14.67 9.06 -2.41
C GLU A 167 14.22 7.84 -1.61
N GLU A 168 13.18 7.99 -0.77
CA GLU A 168 12.67 6.91 0.07
C GLU A 168 11.66 6.03 -0.67
N ILE A 169 10.80 6.66 -1.49
CA ILE A 169 9.75 5.95 -2.24
C ILE A 169 9.91 6.31 -3.72
N PRO A 170 10.49 5.43 -4.55
CA PRO A 170 10.63 5.67 -5.98
C PRO A 170 9.26 5.72 -6.67
N LEU A 171 9.14 6.54 -7.73
CA LEU A 171 8.02 6.47 -8.65
C LEU A 171 8.24 5.28 -9.57
N ILE A 172 7.24 4.41 -9.70
CA ILE A 172 7.27 3.25 -10.59
C ILE A 172 6.16 3.41 -11.63
N VAL A 173 6.55 3.59 -12.90
CA VAL A 173 5.62 3.60 -14.02
C VAL A 173 5.62 2.23 -14.67
N SER A 174 4.50 1.53 -14.58
CA SER A 174 4.24 0.27 -15.27
C SER A 174 3.60 0.57 -16.61
N ALA A 175 4.29 0.20 -17.69
CA ALA A 175 3.86 0.42 -19.06
C ALA A 175 3.94 -0.91 -19.83
N ARG A 176 2.84 -1.63 -19.92
CA ARG A 176 2.77 -2.98 -20.45
C ARG A 176 3.78 -3.91 -19.74
N GLN A 177 4.81 -4.45 -20.44
CA GLN A 177 5.84 -5.34 -19.90
C GLN A 177 7.06 -4.59 -19.33
N MET A 178 7.12 -3.26 -19.43
CA MET A 178 8.24 -2.46 -18.96
C MET A 178 7.86 -1.73 -17.67
N LYS A 179 8.77 -1.71 -16.69
CA LYS A 179 8.69 -0.88 -15.49
C LYS A 179 9.80 0.15 -15.51
N ILE A 180 9.46 1.39 -15.22
CA ILE A 180 10.35 2.53 -15.18
C ILE A 180 10.38 3.08 -13.77
N GLU A 181 11.55 3.08 -13.14
CA GLU A 181 11.78 3.55 -11.78
C GLU A 181 12.51 4.89 -11.79
N ALA A 182 11.98 5.87 -11.05
CA ALA A 182 12.47 7.26 -11.03
C ALA A 182 12.41 7.85 -9.62
N LEU A 183 13.47 8.60 -9.22
CA LEU A 183 13.55 9.24 -7.89
C LEU A 183 13.31 10.76 -7.93
N GLY A 184 13.41 11.38 -9.10
CA GLY A 184 13.31 12.83 -9.30
C GLY A 184 13.88 13.18 -10.67
N THR A 185 13.15 12.88 -11.73
CA THR A 185 13.62 12.87 -13.12
C THR A 185 12.57 13.45 -14.03
N LYS A 186 12.99 13.85 -15.24
CA LYS A 186 12.08 14.21 -16.32
C LYS A 186 12.26 13.21 -17.47
N PHE A 187 11.20 12.49 -17.79
CA PHE A 187 11.25 11.45 -18.83
C PHE A 187 9.88 11.27 -19.51
N ASN A 188 9.92 10.68 -20.69
CA ASN A 188 8.75 10.29 -21.48
C ASN A 188 8.65 8.78 -21.59
N VAL A 189 7.45 8.25 -21.58
CA VAL A 189 7.17 6.84 -21.87
C VAL A 189 6.09 6.77 -22.92
N ARG A 190 6.36 6.06 -24.04
CA ARG A 190 5.41 5.75 -25.10
C ARG A 190 5.17 4.24 -25.14
N ALA A 191 3.95 3.84 -24.84
CA ALA A 191 3.55 2.45 -24.66
C ALA A 191 2.12 2.19 -25.14
N TYR A 192 1.77 2.66 -26.34
CA TYR A 192 0.47 2.38 -26.94
C TYR A 192 0.31 0.89 -27.25
N ASN A 193 -0.86 0.32 -26.97
CA ASN A 193 -1.14 -1.09 -27.23
C ASN A 193 -1.09 -1.46 -28.72
N SER A 194 -1.35 -0.50 -29.60
CA SER A 194 -1.27 -0.66 -31.07
C SER A 194 0.17 -0.68 -31.60
N GLU A 195 1.15 -0.29 -30.80
CA GLU A 195 2.56 -0.20 -31.20
C GLU A 195 3.36 -1.43 -30.74
N PRO A 196 4.30 -1.94 -31.55
CA PRO A 196 5.10 -3.12 -31.17
C PRO A 196 6.16 -2.81 -30.12
N GLU A 197 6.51 -1.53 -29.92
CA GLU A 197 7.57 -1.10 -29.02
C GLU A 197 7.06 -0.22 -27.89
N ILE A 198 7.71 -0.36 -26.75
CA ILE A 198 7.63 0.57 -25.64
C ILE A 198 8.93 1.38 -25.67
N VAL A 199 8.83 2.71 -25.69
CA VAL A 199 9.99 3.59 -25.76
C VAL A 199 9.99 4.52 -24.56
N THR A 200 11.13 4.58 -23.86
CA THR A 200 11.37 5.52 -22.76
C THR A 200 12.50 6.47 -23.16
N THR A 201 12.28 7.79 -23.08
CA THR A 201 13.25 8.83 -23.38
C THR A 201 13.56 9.61 -22.12
N LEU A 202 14.83 9.72 -21.72
CA LEU A 202 15.24 10.47 -20.55
C LEU A 202 15.68 11.88 -20.91
N VAL A 203 15.07 12.88 -20.25
CA VAL A 203 15.39 14.31 -20.41
C VAL A 203 16.36 14.78 -19.34
N GLU A 204 16.10 14.45 -18.07
CA GLU A 204 16.89 14.93 -16.93
C GLU A 204 16.91 13.89 -15.79
N GLY A 205 18.06 13.73 -15.15
CA GLY A 205 18.23 12.84 -14.00
C GLY A 205 18.72 11.44 -14.39
N CYS A 206 18.18 10.40 -13.75
CA CYS A 206 18.54 9.00 -13.94
C CYS A 206 17.28 8.13 -13.81
N VAL A 207 17.10 7.21 -14.71
CA VAL A 207 15.96 6.27 -14.75
C VAL A 207 16.49 4.84 -14.85
N LYS A 208 15.88 3.92 -14.11
CA LYS A 208 16.08 2.48 -14.28
C LYS A 208 14.85 1.89 -15.00
N ALA A 209 15.07 1.26 -16.15
CA ALA A 209 14.04 0.54 -16.88
C ALA A 209 14.26 -0.97 -16.74
N THR A 210 13.19 -1.71 -16.46
CA THR A 210 13.19 -3.16 -16.28
C THR A 210 12.15 -3.81 -17.19
N ALA A 211 12.54 -4.83 -17.94
CA ALA A 211 11.63 -5.68 -18.73
C ALA A 211 12.19 -7.11 -18.79
N ASP A 212 11.34 -8.13 -18.59
CA ASP A 212 11.71 -9.55 -18.61
C ASP A 212 12.97 -9.89 -17.79
N GLY A 213 13.08 -9.29 -16.59
CA GLY A 213 14.21 -9.50 -15.69
C GLY A 213 15.53 -8.84 -16.11
N ARG A 214 15.54 -8.08 -17.22
CA ARG A 214 16.69 -7.28 -17.67
C ARG A 214 16.53 -5.85 -17.17
N GLU A 215 17.61 -5.27 -16.68
CA GLU A 215 17.65 -3.90 -16.17
C GLU A 215 18.63 -3.05 -16.97
N MET A 216 18.23 -1.82 -17.30
CA MET A 216 19.10 -0.83 -17.91
C MET A 216 18.93 0.52 -17.24
N ILE A 217 20.04 1.20 -16.99
CA ILE A 217 20.06 2.55 -16.43
C ILE A 217 20.30 3.56 -17.56
N MET A 218 19.50 4.63 -17.56
CA MET A 218 19.53 5.69 -18.57
C MET A 218 20.23 6.94 -18.05
N LYS A 219 20.94 7.61 -18.96
CA LYS A 219 21.45 8.98 -18.83
C LYS A 219 20.63 9.94 -19.67
N PRO A 220 20.66 11.24 -19.40
CA PRO A 220 19.97 12.24 -20.21
C PRO A 220 20.31 12.13 -21.69
N ALA A 221 19.31 12.32 -22.54
CA ALA A 221 19.35 12.15 -23.99
C ALA A 221 19.61 10.71 -24.49
N GLU A 222 19.40 9.70 -23.63
CA GLU A 222 19.31 8.30 -24.04
C GLU A 222 17.84 7.86 -24.17
N GLU A 223 17.62 6.85 -25.02
CA GLU A 223 16.37 6.11 -25.15
C GLU A 223 16.58 4.63 -24.88
N ILE A 224 15.56 4.00 -24.30
CA ILE A 224 15.42 2.55 -24.24
C ILE A 224 14.17 2.16 -25.00
N SER A 225 14.31 1.25 -25.97
CA SER A 225 13.18 0.56 -26.58
C SER A 225 13.09 -0.87 -26.11
N TYR A 226 11.86 -1.34 -25.93
CA TYR A 226 11.55 -2.73 -25.67
C TYR A 226 10.51 -3.22 -26.67
N ASN A 227 10.88 -4.18 -27.49
CA ASN A 227 9.98 -4.79 -28.47
C ASN A 227 9.21 -5.94 -27.79
N VAL A 228 7.90 -5.79 -27.74
CA VAL A 228 6.99 -6.71 -27.02
C VAL A 228 6.94 -8.11 -27.64
N LYS A 229 7.16 -8.23 -28.95
CA LYS A 229 7.11 -9.52 -29.66
C LYS A 229 8.41 -10.30 -29.56
N SER A 230 9.54 -9.62 -29.76
CA SER A 230 10.86 -10.26 -29.70
C SER A 230 11.45 -10.31 -28.30
N CYS A 231 10.83 -9.62 -27.31
CA CYS A 231 11.35 -9.46 -25.95
C CYS A 231 12.76 -8.86 -25.93
N GLU A 232 13.08 -8.05 -26.91
CA GLU A 232 14.40 -7.42 -27.05
C GLU A 232 14.38 -6.02 -26.44
N MET A 233 15.31 -5.76 -25.55
CA MET A 233 15.52 -4.45 -24.92
C MET A 233 16.82 -3.85 -25.45
N ARG A 234 16.77 -2.63 -25.96
CA ARG A 234 17.90 -1.91 -26.52
C ARG A 234 18.00 -0.52 -25.93
N LYS A 235 19.25 -0.05 -25.74
CA LYS A 235 19.55 1.31 -25.30
C LYS A 235 20.39 2.01 -26.38
N TYR A 236 20.04 3.25 -26.68
CA TYR A 236 20.72 4.05 -27.69
C TYR A 236 20.56 5.55 -27.39
N ASP A 237 21.33 6.39 -28.06
CA ASP A 237 21.16 7.84 -28.03
C ASP A 237 19.85 8.25 -28.66
N ALA A 238 19.13 9.19 -28.07
CA ALA A 238 17.89 9.71 -28.63
C ALA A 238 18.14 10.26 -30.05
N PRO A 239 17.31 9.89 -31.05
CA PRO A 239 17.55 10.25 -32.45
C PRO A 239 17.43 11.76 -32.71
N ASN A 240 16.72 12.48 -31.85
CA ASN A 240 16.59 13.94 -31.92
C ASN A 240 16.96 14.58 -30.58
N LYS A 241 18.23 14.78 -30.30
CA LYS A 241 18.73 15.35 -29.03
C LYS A 241 18.28 16.80 -28.78
N ASN A 242 17.91 17.55 -29.81
CA ASN A 242 17.45 18.94 -29.64
C ASN A 242 15.96 19.04 -29.32
N HIS A 243 15.19 18.04 -29.68
CA HIS A 243 13.74 17.96 -29.45
C HIS A 243 13.41 16.55 -28.93
N LEU A 244 13.75 16.28 -27.66
CA LEU A 244 13.59 14.94 -27.07
C LEU A 244 12.12 14.49 -26.99
N ILE A 245 11.22 15.46 -26.74
CA ILE A 245 9.79 15.20 -26.59
C ILE A 245 8.97 16.16 -27.46
N PRO A 246 8.99 15.97 -28.79
CA PRO A 246 8.41 16.90 -29.77
C PRO A 246 6.92 17.17 -29.56
N TRP A 247 6.15 16.15 -29.16
CA TRP A 247 4.69 16.27 -29.00
C TRP A 247 4.28 17.29 -27.93
N ARG A 248 5.13 17.57 -26.93
CA ARG A 248 4.88 18.62 -25.92
C ARG A 248 4.78 20.01 -26.56
N ASP A 249 5.62 20.26 -27.57
CA ASP A 249 5.74 21.54 -28.25
C ASP A 249 4.85 21.62 -29.51
N ASN A 250 3.88 20.71 -29.66
CA ASN A 250 3.04 20.55 -30.84
C ASN A 250 3.85 20.27 -32.11
N GLU A 251 4.94 19.54 -31.98
CA GLU A 251 5.76 19.03 -33.07
C GLU A 251 5.55 17.53 -33.22
N LEU A 252 5.75 17.01 -34.45
CA LEU A 252 5.81 15.59 -34.75
C LEU A 252 7.18 15.25 -35.29
N PHE A 253 7.79 14.25 -34.72
CA PHE A 253 9.04 13.70 -35.25
C PHE A 253 8.81 12.28 -35.75
N PHE A 254 9.08 12.09 -37.04
CA PHE A 254 9.07 10.79 -37.70
C PHE A 254 10.50 10.31 -37.84
N ASN A 255 10.78 9.08 -37.51
CA ASN A 255 12.07 8.45 -37.65
C ASN A 255 11.89 7.10 -38.37
N ASN A 256 11.93 7.13 -39.71
CA ASN A 256 11.66 5.98 -40.54
C ASN A 256 10.27 5.34 -40.33
N ASN A 257 9.29 6.16 -39.89
CA ASN A 257 7.92 5.68 -39.67
C ASN A 257 7.24 5.42 -41.03
N ASN A 258 6.66 4.25 -41.19
CA ASN A 258 5.84 3.95 -42.36
C ASN A 258 4.48 4.65 -42.30
N LEU A 259 3.80 4.78 -43.43
CA LEU A 259 2.53 5.53 -43.48
C LEU A 259 1.42 4.89 -42.65
N LYS A 260 1.44 3.59 -42.39
CA LYS A 260 0.50 2.93 -41.51
C LYS A 260 0.71 3.38 -40.06
N GLU A 261 1.95 3.46 -39.59
CA GLU A 261 2.29 3.98 -38.26
C GLU A 261 1.91 5.46 -38.13
N ILE A 262 2.18 6.25 -39.20
CA ILE A 262 1.78 7.67 -39.27
C ILE A 262 0.26 7.77 -39.18
N GLY A 263 -0.49 6.94 -39.91
CA GLY A 263 -1.94 6.88 -39.83
C GLY A 263 -2.44 6.72 -38.41
N ALA A 264 -1.89 5.78 -37.64
CA ALA A 264 -2.24 5.58 -36.27
C ALA A 264 -1.92 6.80 -35.36
N ILE A 265 -0.82 7.53 -35.65
CA ILE A 265 -0.48 8.78 -34.96
C ILE A 265 -1.54 9.85 -35.28
N LEU A 266 -1.93 10.00 -36.57
CA LEU A 266 -2.96 10.96 -36.98
C LEU A 266 -4.33 10.68 -36.34
N GLU A 267 -4.75 9.41 -36.31
CA GLU A 267 -5.99 8.99 -35.65
C GLU A 267 -6.03 9.44 -34.20
N ARG A 268 -4.96 9.20 -33.44
CA ARG A 268 -4.88 9.60 -32.03
C ARG A 268 -4.80 11.12 -31.87
N MET A 269 -3.91 11.76 -32.61
CA MET A 269 -3.59 13.17 -32.42
C MET A 269 -4.69 14.13 -32.86
N TYR A 270 -5.41 13.78 -33.94
CA TYR A 270 -6.43 14.65 -34.52
C TYR A 270 -7.86 14.12 -34.37
N ASN A 271 -8.03 12.96 -33.75
CA ASN A 271 -9.32 12.27 -33.59
C ASN A 271 -10.01 12.06 -34.94
N VAL A 272 -9.28 11.53 -35.91
CA VAL A 272 -9.73 11.20 -37.27
C VAL A 272 -9.64 9.70 -37.50
N ASN A 273 -10.34 9.20 -38.53
CA ASN A 273 -10.16 7.84 -39.04
C ASN A 273 -9.21 7.86 -40.22
N VAL A 274 -8.35 6.85 -40.39
CA VAL A 274 -7.44 6.70 -41.52
C VAL A 274 -7.76 5.42 -42.26
N ILE A 275 -7.97 5.56 -43.57
CA ILE A 275 -8.24 4.44 -44.51
C ILE A 275 -7.20 4.44 -45.60
N PHE A 276 -6.66 3.28 -45.89
CA PHE A 276 -5.76 3.06 -47.02
C PHE A 276 -6.54 2.35 -48.13
N GLU A 277 -6.80 3.05 -49.26
CA GLU A 277 -7.49 2.47 -50.42
C GLU A 277 -6.57 1.52 -51.19
N ASP A 278 -5.26 1.77 -51.13
CA ASP A 278 -4.22 0.91 -51.68
C ASP A 278 -3.22 0.56 -50.57
N GLU A 279 -3.14 -0.72 -50.23
CA GLU A 279 -2.24 -1.19 -49.17
C GLU A 279 -0.75 -0.92 -49.49
N SER A 280 -0.40 -0.80 -50.75
CA SER A 280 0.99 -0.53 -51.19
C SER A 280 1.52 0.82 -50.68
N VAL A 281 0.64 1.80 -50.42
CA VAL A 281 1.07 3.10 -49.90
C VAL A 281 1.51 3.05 -48.44
N THR A 282 1.08 2.04 -47.71
CA THR A 282 1.41 1.90 -46.28
C THR A 282 2.90 1.72 -46.01
N ALA A 283 3.66 1.24 -46.99
CA ALA A 283 5.09 0.97 -46.89
C ALA A 283 5.99 2.20 -47.07
N TYR A 284 5.45 3.33 -47.55
CA TYR A 284 6.28 4.54 -47.69
C TYR A 284 6.67 5.05 -46.28
N SER A 285 7.97 5.28 -46.09
CA SER A 285 8.55 5.73 -44.83
C SER A 285 8.94 7.19 -44.83
N TYR A 286 8.81 7.83 -43.71
CA TYR A 286 9.08 9.25 -43.52
C TYR A 286 10.04 9.48 -42.35
N THR A 287 10.96 10.42 -42.55
CA THR A 287 11.88 10.88 -41.53
C THR A 287 11.95 12.39 -41.55
N GLY A 288 11.70 13.03 -40.42
CA GLY A 288 11.75 14.49 -40.29
C GLY A 288 10.96 15.03 -39.14
N LEU A 289 11.17 16.32 -38.86
CA LEU A 289 10.46 17.08 -37.81
C LEU A 289 9.41 17.99 -38.49
N VAL A 290 8.15 17.79 -38.12
CA VAL A 290 7.04 18.67 -38.55
C VAL A 290 6.72 19.63 -37.41
N ARG A 291 7.07 20.91 -37.62
CA ARG A 291 6.75 21.98 -36.67
C ARG A 291 5.35 22.50 -36.89
N ASN A 292 4.73 22.97 -35.82
CA ASN A 292 3.37 23.49 -35.86
C ASN A 292 2.43 22.50 -36.57
N SER A 293 2.34 21.29 -35.99
CA SER A 293 1.69 20.12 -36.60
C SER A 293 0.16 20.29 -36.65
N SER A 294 -0.32 21.12 -37.60
CA SER A 294 -1.71 21.04 -38.03
C SER A 294 -1.90 19.83 -38.95
N LEU A 295 -3.09 19.25 -38.95
CA LEU A 295 -3.39 18.11 -39.79
C LEU A 295 -3.08 18.41 -41.29
N SER A 296 -3.45 19.62 -41.76
CA SER A 296 -3.16 20.06 -43.11
C SER A 296 -1.67 20.02 -43.42
N ASN A 297 -0.83 20.59 -42.55
CA ASN A 297 0.63 20.62 -42.77
C ASN A 297 1.23 19.22 -42.85
N VAL A 298 0.73 18.28 -42.03
CA VAL A 298 1.21 16.88 -42.07
C VAL A 298 0.79 16.19 -43.36
N LEU A 299 -0.46 16.38 -43.79
CA LEU A 299 -0.94 15.81 -45.07
C LEU A 299 -0.23 16.41 -46.28
N ASP A 300 0.03 17.71 -46.28
CA ASP A 300 0.79 18.41 -47.33
C ASP A 300 2.22 17.87 -47.43
N LEU A 301 2.88 17.64 -46.27
CA LEU A 301 4.21 17.02 -46.24
C LEU A 301 4.21 15.62 -46.87
N ILE A 302 3.27 14.77 -46.43
CA ILE A 302 3.15 13.39 -46.93
C ILE A 302 2.92 13.37 -48.43
N THR A 303 1.99 14.18 -48.91
CA THR A 303 1.64 14.24 -50.32
C THR A 303 2.71 14.90 -51.19
N ALA A 304 3.48 15.86 -50.65
CA ALA A 304 4.59 16.49 -51.38
C ALA A 304 5.83 15.59 -51.53
N THR A 305 6.07 14.70 -50.53
CA THR A 305 7.31 13.91 -50.46
C THR A 305 7.18 12.47 -50.97
N SER A 306 5.97 12.05 -51.32
CA SER A 306 5.70 10.68 -51.77
C SER A 306 4.64 10.65 -52.89
N PRO A 307 4.53 9.55 -53.65
CA PRO A 307 3.48 9.36 -54.65
C PRO A 307 2.14 8.93 -54.00
N VAL A 308 1.77 9.62 -52.91
CA VAL A 308 0.54 9.40 -52.18
C VAL A 308 -0.38 10.61 -52.30
N GLU A 309 -1.67 10.35 -52.46
CA GLU A 309 -2.72 11.35 -52.35
C GLU A 309 -3.45 11.16 -51.02
N ALA A 310 -3.81 12.28 -50.38
CA ALA A 310 -4.61 12.31 -49.18
C ALA A 310 -5.90 13.09 -49.47
N GLN A 311 -7.04 12.48 -49.23
CA GLN A 311 -8.34 13.11 -49.34
C GLN A 311 -9.05 13.08 -48.01
N MET A 312 -9.61 14.20 -47.57
CA MET A 312 -10.32 14.28 -46.33
C MET A 312 -11.82 14.39 -46.53
N TYR A 313 -12.58 13.49 -45.97
CA TYR A 313 -14.04 13.47 -45.97
C TYR A 313 -14.54 13.48 -44.48
N PHE A 314 -15.13 14.58 -44.05
CA PHE A 314 -15.52 14.78 -42.66
C PHE A 314 -14.33 14.55 -41.70
N ASN A 315 -14.37 13.48 -40.94
CA ASN A 315 -13.32 13.08 -40.00
C ASN A 315 -12.48 11.87 -40.51
N THR A 316 -12.53 11.54 -41.80
CA THR A 316 -11.84 10.38 -42.37
C THR A 316 -10.83 10.83 -43.42
N ILE A 317 -9.60 10.42 -43.24
CA ILE A 317 -8.52 10.59 -44.20
C ILE A 317 -8.42 9.31 -45.01
N LYS A 318 -8.47 9.47 -46.35
CA LYS A 318 -8.22 8.37 -47.31
C LYS A 318 -6.89 8.59 -47.95
N PHE A 319 -6.00 7.61 -47.84
CA PHE A 319 -4.74 7.57 -48.56
C PHE A 319 -4.85 6.63 -49.73
N SER A 320 -4.45 7.13 -50.92
CA SER A 320 -4.38 6.37 -52.16
C SER A 320 -3.08 6.66 -52.91
N LYS A 321 -2.76 5.82 -53.86
CA LYS A 321 -1.61 6.07 -54.74
C LYS A 321 -1.93 7.18 -55.72
N ARG A 322 -1.03 8.17 -55.82
CA ARG A 322 -1.17 9.22 -56.83
C ARG A 322 -1.14 8.57 -58.24
N MET A 323 -2.20 8.76 -59.01
CA MET A 323 -2.21 8.37 -60.39
C MET A 323 -1.28 9.33 -61.16
N THR A 324 -0.11 8.84 -61.55
CA THR A 324 0.69 9.55 -62.55
C THR A 324 -0.11 9.50 -63.83
N GLY A 325 -0.67 10.67 -64.23
CA GLY A 325 -1.37 10.79 -65.50
C GLY A 325 -0.46 10.30 -66.63
N ARG A 326 -0.96 9.33 -67.42
CA ARG A 326 -0.37 9.07 -68.75
C ARG A 326 -0.54 10.35 -69.57
N ASN A 327 0.57 11.10 -69.76
CA ASN A 327 0.68 12.00 -70.90
C ASN A 327 0.77 11.19 -72.15
#